data_1a0ca8d9b795c21d03250ea43a689190
#
_entry.id   1a0ca8d9b795c21d03250ea43a689190
#
_cell.length_a   1.000
_cell.length_b   1.000
_cell.length_c   1.000
_cell.angle_alpha   90.00
_cell.angle_beta   90.00
_cell.angle_gamma   90.00
#
_symmetry.space_group_name_H-M   'P 1'
#
loop_
_entity.id
_entity.type
_entity.pdbx_description
1 polymer ?
#
loop_
_entity_poly.entity_id
_entity_poly.type
_entity_poly.pdbx_seq_one_letter_code
_entity_poly.pdbx_strand_id
1 'polypeptide(L)'
;MEIIGDYEIPDGWTQPLADGGEGADVIVFGTPAYFYSCAGRLKVIFDRMVAIYPDLPNKQYYYLLAQGDENKDTFAGTIKSLDGFLDCYEGSKFKGMVAAPGIYEKGAIKGTKYLAQAYKLGLKVK
;
A
#
# COMPACT_ATOMS: atom_id res chain seq x y z
N MET A 1 -4.54 -4.32 -23.73
CA MET A 1 -5.62 -4.15 -22.73
C MET A 1 -5.93 -5.51 -22.12
N GLU A 2 -5.80 -5.60 -20.81
CA GLU A 2 -6.09 -6.83 -20.10
C GLU A 2 -7.45 -6.69 -19.40
N ILE A 3 -8.34 -7.66 -19.63
CA ILE A 3 -9.68 -7.67 -19.03
C ILE A 3 -9.63 -8.58 -17.81
N ILE A 4 -9.89 -8.02 -16.63
CA ILE A 4 -10.11 -8.81 -15.41
C ILE A 4 -11.58 -8.64 -15.03
N GLY A 5 -12.40 -9.65 -15.33
CA GLY A 5 -13.85 -9.56 -15.21
C GLY A 5 -14.42 -8.52 -16.21
N ASP A 6 -15.39 -7.72 -15.78
CA ASP A 6 -16.02 -6.69 -16.62
C ASP A 6 -15.27 -5.34 -16.61
N TYR A 7 -14.01 -5.31 -16.16
CA TYR A 7 -13.24 -4.09 -16.01
C TYR A 7 -12.14 -4.00 -17.06
N GLU A 8 -12.28 -3.06 -17.98
CA GLU A 8 -11.20 -2.62 -18.87
C GLU A 8 -10.25 -1.72 -18.09
N ILE A 9 -8.99 -2.10 -18.02
CA ILE A 9 -7.97 -1.27 -17.40
C ILE A 9 -7.14 -0.63 -18.52
N PRO A 10 -6.99 0.70 -18.53
CA PRO A 10 -6.23 1.39 -19.56
C PRO A 10 -4.82 0.82 -19.71
N ASP A 11 -4.37 0.65 -20.95
CA ASP A 11 -2.99 0.28 -21.25
C ASP A 11 -2.04 1.26 -20.54
N GLY A 12 -1.00 0.74 -19.94
CA GLY A 12 0.01 1.52 -19.23
C GLY A 12 -0.17 1.61 -17.72
N TRP A 13 -1.22 1.07 -17.13
CA TRP A 13 -1.38 1.06 -15.66
C TRP A 13 -0.71 -0.13 -14.99
N THR A 14 -0.56 -1.23 -15.70
CA THR A 14 0.12 -2.43 -15.19
C THR A 14 1.60 -2.46 -15.49
N GLN A 15 1.98 -2.00 -16.67
CA GLN A 15 3.37 -2.08 -17.10
C GLN A 15 4.31 -1.29 -16.17
N PRO A 16 4.01 -0.02 -15.80
CA PRO A 16 4.84 0.69 -14.83
C PRO A 16 4.87 0.04 -13.44
N LEU A 17 3.80 -0.65 -13.04
CA LEU A 17 3.76 -1.36 -11.76
C LEU A 17 4.54 -2.67 -11.81
N ALA A 18 4.43 -3.42 -12.91
CA ALA A 18 5.24 -4.61 -13.14
C ALA A 18 6.73 -4.24 -13.22
N ASP A 19 7.08 -3.34 -14.12
CA ASP A 19 8.47 -2.90 -14.32
C ASP A 19 9.05 -2.25 -13.05
N GLY A 20 8.27 -1.36 -12.40
CA GLY A 20 8.67 -0.71 -11.16
C GLY A 20 8.76 -1.69 -9.99
N GLY A 21 7.82 -2.61 -9.88
CA GLY A 21 7.79 -3.63 -8.83
C GLY A 21 8.95 -4.61 -8.95
N GLU A 22 9.21 -5.11 -10.14
CA GLU A 22 10.32 -6.03 -10.40
C GLU A 22 11.68 -5.36 -10.14
N GLY A 23 11.85 -4.11 -10.59
CA GLY A 23 13.09 -3.34 -10.44
C GLY A 23 13.31 -2.72 -9.06
N ALA A 24 12.30 -2.66 -8.20
CA ALA A 24 12.41 -2.05 -6.88
C ALA A 24 12.79 -3.07 -5.81
N ASP A 25 13.67 -2.70 -4.90
CA ASP A 25 13.99 -3.48 -3.70
C ASP A 25 13.02 -3.16 -2.56
N VAL A 26 12.46 -1.96 -2.57
CA VAL A 26 11.57 -1.42 -1.55
C VAL A 26 10.27 -0.94 -2.20
N ILE A 27 9.14 -1.37 -1.63
CA ILE A 27 7.81 -0.97 -2.06
C ILE A 27 7.09 -0.30 -0.89
N VAL A 28 6.54 0.88 -1.12
CA VAL A 28 5.75 1.62 -0.14
C VAL A 28 4.29 1.64 -0.56
N PHE A 29 3.42 1.05 0.25
CA PHE A 29 1.99 1.16 0.03
C PHE A 29 1.41 2.34 0.80
N GLY A 30 0.88 3.31 0.07
CA GLY A 30 0.13 4.44 0.62
C GLY A 30 -1.35 4.26 0.36
N THR A 31 -2.19 4.23 1.40
CA THR A 31 -3.63 4.10 1.25
C THR A 31 -4.40 4.74 2.39
N PRO A 32 -5.53 5.42 2.12
CA PRO A 32 -6.51 5.65 3.14
C PRO A 32 -7.19 4.34 3.55
N ALA A 33 -7.72 4.29 4.78
CA ALA A 33 -8.66 3.26 5.18
C ALA A 33 -10.08 3.72 4.84
N TYR A 34 -10.72 3.03 3.91
CA TYR A 34 -12.12 3.23 3.54
C TYR A 34 -12.93 1.99 3.91
N PHE A 35 -13.97 2.17 4.72
CA PHE A 35 -14.83 1.06 5.16
C PHE A 35 -14.01 -0.12 5.69
N TYR A 36 -13.06 0.17 6.59
CA TYR A 36 -12.18 -0.81 7.26
C TYR A 36 -11.20 -1.55 6.34
N SER A 37 -10.98 -1.09 5.12
CA SER A 37 -10.08 -1.74 4.16
C SER A 37 -9.22 -0.72 3.41
N CYS A 38 -8.29 -1.19 2.60
CA CYS A 38 -7.54 -0.33 1.70
C CYS A 38 -8.43 0.27 0.61
N ALA A 39 -7.98 1.36 -0.01
CA ALA A 39 -8.68 1.96 -1.13
C ALA A 39 -8.88 0.96 -2.28
N GLY A 40 -10.05 0.97 -2.91
CA GLY A 40 -10.38 0.06 -4.00
C GLY A 40 -9.38 0.09 -5.14
N ARG A 41 -8.81 1.26 -5.45
CA ARG A 41 -7.75 1.38 -6.48
C ARG A 41 -6.51 0.57 -6.12
N LEU A 42 -6.09 0.56 -4.86
CA LEU A 42 -4.95 -0.26 -4.44
C LEU A 42 -5.29 -1.75 -4.51
N LYS A 43 -6.52 -2.13 -4.13
CA LYS A 43 -6.97 -3.52 -4.24
C LYS A 43 -7.00 -4.00 -5.70
N VAL A 44 -7.45 -3.16 -6.64
CA VAL A 44 -7.39 -3.46 -8.08
C VAL A 44 -5.93 -3.68 -8.52
N ILE A 45 -4.99 -2.88 -8.04
CA ILE A 45 -3.56 -3.08 -8.31
C ILE A 45 -3.12 -4.46 -7.83
N PHE A 46 -3.45 -4.84 -6.59
CA PHE A 46 -3.10 -6.16 -6.05
C PHE A 46 -3.67 -7.30 -6.89
N ASP A 47 -4.94 -7.19 -7.26
CA ASP A 47 -5.60 -8.23 -8.06
C ASP A 47 -4.98 -8.40 -9.44
N ARG A 48 -4.44 -7.32 -9.99
CA ARG A 48 -3.75 -7.34 -11.29
C ARG A 48 -2.32 -7.85 -11.22
N MET A 49 -1.68 -7.70 -10.07
CA MET A 49 -0.31 -8.21 -9.89
C MET A 49 -0.25 -9.74 -9.94
N VAL A 50 -1.39 -10.43 -9.99
CA VAL A 50 -1.44 -11.86 -10.27
C VAL A 50 -0.75 -12.22 -11.59
N ALA A 51 -0.75 -11.31 -12.56
CA ALA A 51 -0.11 -11.52 -13.87
C ALA A 51 1.43 -11.63 -13.79
N ILE A 52 2.02 -11.09 -12.72
CA ILE A 52 3.47 -11.13 -12.47
C ILE A 52 3.81 -11.96 -11.22
N TYR A 53 2.87 -12.73 -10.73
CA TYR A 53 3.11 -13.71 -9.68
C TYR A 53 3.87 -14.92 -10.25
N PRO A 54 5.02 -15.31 -9.71
CA PRO A 54 5.66 -14.94 -8.43
C PRO A 54 6.86 -13.99 -8.55
N ASP A 55 6.90 -13.08 -9.51
CA ASP A 55 8.07 -12.31 -9.93
C ASP A 55 8.49 -11.16 -8.98
N LEU A 56 7.95 -11.12 -7.75
CA LEU A 56 8.28 -10.12 -6.73
C LEU A 56 8.91 -10.73 -5.45
N PRO A 57 9.92 -11.60 -5.55
CA PRO A 57 10.50 -12.18 -4.35
C PRO A 57 11.39 -11.18 -3.60
N ASN A 58 11.52 -11.39 -2.28
CA ASN A 58 12.51 -10.72 -1.44
C ASN A 58 12.38 -9.19 -1.35
N LYS A 59 11.20 -8.60 -1.56
CA LYS A 59 10.98 -7.17 -1.45
C LYS A 59 10.79 -6.74 0.00
N GLN A 60 11.17 -5.49 0.30
CA GLN A 60 10.88 -4.83 1.57
C GLN A 60 9.64 -3.95 1.41
N TYR A 61 8.74 -3.97 2.40
CA TYR A 61 7.48 -3.25 2.34
C TYR A 61 7.30 -2.31 3.53
N TYR A 62 6.80 -1.12 3.22
CA TYR A 62 6.41 -0.09 4.19
C TYR A 62 4.96 0.34 3.93
N TYR A 63 4.24 0.72 4.98
CA TYR A 63 2.87 1.21 4.85
C TYR A 63 2.74 2.64 5.34
N LEU A 64 2.03 3.46 4.57
CA LEU A 64 1.61 4.80 4.95
C LEU A 64 0.08 4.84 4.91
N LEU A 65 -0.55 4.90 6.08
CA LEU A 65 -1.99 4.77 6.24
C LEU A 65 -2.59 6.04 6.84
N ALA A 66 -3.78 6.42 6.38
CA ALA A 66 -4.55 7.51 6.95
C ALA A 66 -6.03 7.14 7.03
N GLN A 67 -6.74 7.69 7.99
CA GLN A 67 -8.20 7.54 8.14
C GLN A 67 -8.82 8.71 8.88
N GLY A 68 -10.12 8.95 8.66
CA GLY A 68 -10.89 9.96 9.39
C GLY A 68 -11.20 9.55 10.83
N ASP A 69 -11.44 8.26 11.07
CA ASP A 69 -11.73 7.75 12.42
C ASP A 69 -10.50 7.92 13.34
N GLU A 70 -10.74 8.36 14.56
CA GLU A 70 -9.69 8.50 15.58
C GLU A 70 -9.27 7.16 16.21
N ASN A 71 -10.13 6.14 16.11
CA ASN A 71 -9.85 4.82 16.63
C ASN A 71 -8.84 4.08 15.75
N LYS A 72 -7.66 3.81 16.29
CA LYS A 72 -6.59 3.11 15.57
C LYS A 72 -6.94 1.67 15.20
N ASP A 73 -7.84 1.03 15.94
CA ASP A 73 -8.24 -0.36 15.65
C ASP A 73 -8.98 -0.48 14.31
N THR A 74 -9.51 0.64 13.80
CA THR A 74 -10.14 0.71 12.48
C THR A 74 -9.16 0.39 11.34
N PHE A 75 -7.85 0.55 11.53
CA PHE A 75 -6.84 0.15 10.54
C PHE A 75 -6.68 -1.37 10.39
N ALA A 76 -7.19 -2.17 11.30
CA ALA A 76 -6.91 -3.61 11.33
C ALA A 76 -7.24 -4.32 10.01
N GLY A 77 -8.38 -4.00 9.39
CA GLY A 77 -8.77 -4.58 8.10
C GLY A 77 -7.86 -4.15 6.95
N THR A 78 -7.45 -2.89 6.93
CA THR A 78 -6.50 -2.37 5.94
C THR A 78 -5.15 -3.07 6.07
N ILE A 79 -4.62 -3.15 7.28
CA ILE A 79 -3.33 -3.82 7.56
C ILE A 79 -3.40 -5.29 7.14
N LYS A 80 -4.49 -5.98 7.50
CA LYS A 80 -4.68 -7.40 7.13
C LYS A 80 -4.71 -7.60 5.61
N SER A 81 -5.32 -6.68 4.86
CA SER A 81 -5.32 -6.75 3.39
C SER A 81 -3.92 -6.59 2.81
N LEU A 82 -3.11 -5.68 3.35
CA LEU A 82 -1.73 -5.47 2.94
C LEU A 82 -0.85 -6.66 3.31
N ASP A 83 -0.97 -7.16 4.52
CA ASP A 83 -0.22 -8.34 4.99
C ASP A 83 -0.56 -9.57 4.15
N GLY A 84 -1.83 -9.77 3.80
CA GLY A 84 -2.25 -10.85 2.91
C GLY A 84 -1.61 -10.78 1.53
N PHE A 85 -1.40 -9.56 0.99
CA PHE A 85 -0.64 -9.39 -0.24
C PHE A 85 0.83 -9.81 -0.05
N LEU A 86 1.48 -9.37 1.02
CA LEU A 86 2.87 -9.73 1.31
C LEU A 86 3.05 -11.24 1.47
N ASP A 87 2.12 -11.90 2.15
CA ASP A 87 2.17 -13.34 2.42
C ASP A 87 2.14 -14.19 1.13
N CYS A 88 1.67 -13.62 0.02
CA CYS A 88 1.66 -14.29 -1.28
C CYS A 88 3.02 -14.28 -1.99
N TYR A 89 3.98 -13.46 -1.56
CA TYR A 89 5.27 -13.32 -2.23
C TYR A 89 6.42 -13.78 -1.36
N GLU A 90 7.22 -14.70 -1.89
CA GLU A 90 8.33 -15.31 -1.17
C GLU A 90 9.37 -14.26 -0.71
N GLY A 91 9.78 -14.36 0.55
CA GLY A 91 10.80 -13.49 1.11
C GLY A 91 10.37 -12.04 1.35
N SER A 92 9.08 -11.74 1.27
CA SER A 92 8.54 -10.42 1.63
C SER A 92 8.86 -10.06 3.06
N LYS A 93 9.29 -8.82 3.29
CA LYS A 93 9.68 -8.32 4.61
C LYS A 93 8.93 -7.02 4.92
N PHE A 94 8.00 -7.08 5.86
CA PHE A 94 7.44 -5.86 6.43
C PHE A 94 8.49 -5.16 7.29
N LYS A 95 8.73 -3.87 7.02
CA LYS A 95 9.80 -3.08 7.65
C LYS A 95 9.30 -1.95 8.53
N GLY A 96 8.05 -1.56 8.40
CA GLY A 96 7.44 -0.55 9.24
C GLY A 96 6.28 0.19 8.60
N MET A 97 5.55 0.93 9.43
CA MET A 97 4.43 1.73 8.95
C MET A 97 4.26 3.02 9.76
N VAL A 98 3.56 3.96 9.15
CA VAL A 98 2.93 5.08 9.83
C VAL A 98 1.43 5.03 9.56
N ALA A 99 0.64 5.00 10.61
CA ALA A 99 -0.81 5.02 10.56
C ALA A 99 -1.33 6.26 11.27
N ALA A 100 -1.96 7.15 10.52
CA ALA A 100 -2.45 8.45 10.98
C ALA A 100 -3.98 8.44 11.11
N PRO A 101 -4.55 8.23 12.31
CA PRO A 101 -5.97 8.38 12.59
C PRO A 101 -6.38 9.85 12.69
N GLY A 102 -7.67 10.13 12.58
CA GLY A 102 -8.24 11.47 12.75
C GLY A 102 -7.89 12.44 11.62
N ILE A 103 -7.51 11.95 10.44
CA ILE A 103 -7.16 12.75 9.27
C ILE A 103 -8.37 12.79 8.33
N TYR A 104 -9.33 13.63 8.63
CA TYR A 104 -10.56 13.73 7.86
C TYR A 104 -10.49 14.81 6.77
N GLU A 105 -10.05 16.02 7.12
CA GLU A 105 -10.03 17.15 6.22
C GLU A 105 -8.74 17.21 5.38
N LYS A 106 -8.84 17.77 4.18
CA LYS A 106 -7.68 18.01 3.33
C LYS A 106 -6.64 18.87 4.05
N GLY A 107 -5.45 18.34 4.17
CA GLY A 107 -4.33 19.02 4.82
C GLY A 107 -4.27 18.85 6.35
N ALA A 108 -5.23 18.14 6.98
CA ALA A 108 -5.24 17.89 8.41
C ALA A 108 -3.96 17.16 8.93
N ILE A 109 -3.26 16.46 8.05
CA ILE A 109 -1.98 15.80 8.38
C ILE A 109 -0.86 16.80 8.68
N LYS A 110 -0.97 18.05 8.19
CA LYS A 110 0.05 19.07 8.37
C LYS A 110 0.18 19.45 9.85
N GLY A 111 1.41 19.54 10.35
CA GLY A 111 1.69 19.86 11.75
C GLY A 111 1.46 18.71 12.74
N THR A 112 1.01 17.55 12.27
CA THR A 112 0.90 16.37 13.12
C THR A 112 2.24 15.64 13.26
N LYS A 113 2.36 14.83 14.32
CA LYS A 113 3.53 13.96 14.52
C LYS A 113 3.74 12.93 13.41
N TYR A 114 2.69 12.63 12.63
CA TYR A 114 2.72 11.56 11.62
C TYR A 114 3.61 11.91 10.42
N LEU A 115 3.69 13.18 10.02
CA LEU A 115 4.64 13.60 8.99
C LEU A 115 6.10 13.40 9.45
N ALA A 116 6.41 13.77 10.69
CA ALA A 116 7.74 13.56 11.25
C ALA A 116 8.07 12.06 11.39
N GLN A 117 7.08 11.24 11.77
CA GLN A 117 7.24 9.79 11.82
C GLN A 117 7.50 9.19 10.44
N ALA A 118 6.76 9.63 9.41
CA ALA A 118 6.97 9.19 8.03
C ALA A 118 8.37 9.57 7.52
N TYR A 119 8.80 10.78 7.79
CA TYR A 119 10.17 11.22 7.46
C TYR A 119 11.24 10.34 8.11
N LYS A 120 11.11 10.11 9.43
CA LYS A 120 12.04 9.23 10.18
C LYS A 120 12.02 7.80 9.67
N LEU A 121 10.85 7.30 9.25
CA LEU A 121 10.73 5.98 8.65
C LEU A 121 11.47 5.92 7.31
N GLY A 122 11.31 6.95 6.49
CA GLY A 122 12.00 7.08 5.20
C GLY A 122 13.53 7.08 5.34
N LEU A 123 14.07 7.69 6.39
CA LEU A 123 15.53 7.69 6.65
C LEU A 123 16.10 6.29 6.96
N LYS A 124 15.25 5.32 7.31
CA LYS A 124 15.65 3.93 7.58
C LYS A 124 15.64 3.04 6.34
N VAL A 125 15.09 3.54 5.23
CA VAL A 125 15.06 2.80 3.96
C VAL A 125 16.49 2.72 3.43
N LYS A 126 16.95 1.51 3.19
CA LYS A 126 18.31 1.23 2.69
C LYS A 126 18.22 0.32 1.48
#